data_c135ce02cbb791ee38b8c039739d8e19
#
_entry.id   c135ce02cbb791ee38b8c039739d8e19
#
_cell.length_a   1.000
_cell.length_b   1.000
_cell.length_c   1.000
_cell.angle_alpha   90.00
_cell.angle_beta   90.00
_cell.angle_gamma   90.00
#
_symmetry.space_group_name_H-M   'P 1'
#
loop_
_entity.id
_entity.type
_entity.pdbx_description
1 polymer ?
#
loop_
_entity_poly.entity_id
_entity_poly.type
_entity_poly.pdbx_seq_one_letter_code
_entity_poly.pdbx_strand_id
1 'polypeptide(L)'
;MQKHDYQKDNKEKFIPFDKLSTIRSDEARRSVLVQVNSEESFNELQAYCSQYGDVQKTYHFVISTGHFMLVEFLKESDVATVLKNSNHISGASIPTQSPFLWFRAPTSKSTKKKSQASNKKLLTVNGLSFMTDNEVNSLLHSAQDVNEQILMLYKATCLNELEIRLRYFTARQVELVLSGLFPNVNVRPFGSSVSGFGKQGCDLDLVLRLDQEKAQNEDSRFVFHTKTTLNNGRTNTQRQMEVVGDLLQLFTPGCANVRKILQARVPIIKYYQEYVGLECDLSMTNLTGVYMSEMLYILGSIDARVCPLVFTIRKWAKSVGLTNPSPGRWISNFSLSLLVIFFLQQERQNGAVLPKVKHLIDNAGKEDCRITEDHINCTFLRDINNQQIWNLNNTDTLYELLMKFFDFYSTFDFNSHAISIIKGIQVSKPDHSPMYIINPLEPQLNVSKNVSYEETQRFKIEVRNASWILESVADRDVDRNKPWGILSIFQNHQSTLKIPNFLLNQDKP
;
A
#
# COMPACT_ATOMS: atom_id res chain seq x y z
N MET A 1 23.19 -27.32 -17.76
CA MET A 1 23.63 -25.91 -17.75
C MET A 1 22.77 -25.15 -18.76
N GLN A 2 21.60 -24.70 -18.36
CA GLN A 2 20.80 -23.76 -19.13
C GLN A 2 20.68 -22.49 -18.28
N LYS A 3 21.37 -21.43 -18.70
CA LYS A 3 21.17 -20.10 -18.18
C LYS A 3 19.75 -19.67 -18.56
N HIS A 4 18.85 -19.63 -17.59
CA HIS A 4 17.56 -19.03 -17.78
C HIS A 4 17.74 -17.51 -17.98
N ASP A 5 17.56 -17.08 -19.20
CA ASP A 5 17.49 -15.69 -19.62
C ASP A 5 16.26 -14.99 -19.00
N TYR A 6 16.40 -14.42 -17.81
CA TYR A 6 15.39 -13.55 -17.18
C TYR A 6 15.30 -12.17 -17.85
N GLN A 7 16.00 -11.94 -18.99
CA GLN A 7 16.18 -10.60 -19.58
C GLN A 7 15.42 -10.35 -20.88
N LYS A 8 14.48 -11.19 -21.32
CA LYS A 8 13.73 -10.91 -22.56
C LYS A 8 12.27 -11.30 -22.46
N ASP A 9 11.49 -10.53 -21.69
CA ASP A 9 10.06 -10.42 -21.96
C ASP A 9 9.66 -8.96 -21.76
N ASN A 10 9.08 -8.35 -22.80
CA ASN A 10 8.43 -7.05 -22.92
C ASN A 10 8.62 -6.15 -21.69
N LYS A 11 9.64 -5.28 -21.68
CA LYS A 11 9.72 -4.19 -20.71
C LYS A 11 8.51 -3.30 -20.92
N GLU A 12 7.42 -3.56 -20.19
CA GLU A 12 6.33 -2.62 -20.11
C GLU A 12 6.91 -1.24 -19.75
N LYS A 13 6.55 -0.24 -20.53
CA LYS A 13 7.02 1.12 -20.29
C LYS A 13 6.59 1.56 -18.90
N PHE A 14 7.52 2.06 -18.08
CA PHE A 14 7.21 2.61 -16.77
C PHE A 14 6.13 3.69 -16.89
N ILE A 15 5.11 3.60 -16.06
CA ILE A 15 4.05 4.60 -15.99
C ILE A 15 4.36 5.51 -14.79
N PRO A 16 4.58 6.81 -14.96
CA PRO A 16 4.80 7.73 -13.87
C PRO A 16 3.64 7.69 -12.85
N PHE A 17 3.98 7.83 -11.57
CA PHE A 17 3.06 7.66 -10.45
C PHE A 17 1.80 8.52 -10.55
N ASP A 18 1.94 9.80 -10.87
CA ASP A 18 0.80 10.72 -11.03
C ASP A 18 -0.14 10.25 -12.17
N LYS A 19 0.43 9.76 -13.29
CA LYS A 19 -0.34 9.22 -14.40
C LYS A 19 -1.08 7.94 -14.00
N LEU A 20 -0.40 7.03 -13.31
CA LEU A 20 -1.04 5.81 -12.80
C LEU A 20 -2.16 6.14 -11.82
N SER A 21 -1.93 7.06 -10.89
CA SER A 21 -2.95 7.51 -9.92
C SER A 21 -4.16 8.13 -10.62
N THR A 22 -3.94 8.91 -11.69
CA THR A 22 -5.04 9.49 -12.50
C THR A 22 -5.85 8.38 -13.17
N ILE A 23 -5.19 7.41 -13.83
CA ILE A 23 -5.87 6.27 -14.47
C ILE A 23 -6.74 5.54 -13.46
N ARG A 24 -6.20 5.23 -12.27
CA ARG A 24 -6.94 4.52 -11.20
C ARG A 24 -8.11 5.35 -10.64
N SER A 25 -7.93 6.65 -10.50
CA SER A 25 -9.01 7.54 -10.07
C SER A 25 -10.14 7.63 -11.12
N ASP A 26 -9.80 7.65 -12.40
CA ASP A 26 -10.77 7.65 -13.48
C ASP A 26 -11.52 6.31 -13.58
N GLU A 27 -10.85 5.18 -13.34
CA GLU A 27 -11.50 3.87 -13.21
C GLU A 27 -12.51 3.86 -12.05
N ALA A 28 -12.16 4.45 -10.90
CA ALA A 28 -13.06 4.57 -9.76
C ALA A 28 -14.29 5.47 -10.04
N ARG A 29 -14.10 6.59 -10.76
CA ARG A 29 -15.20 7.48 -11.16
C ARG A 29 -16.20 6.80 -12.10
N ARG A 30 -15.72 5.85 -12.91
CA ARG A 30 -16.55 5.08 -13.84
C ARG A 30 -17.11 3.79 -13.23
N SER A 31 -17.01 3.61 -11.92
CA SER A 31 -17.43 2.39 -11.23
C SER A 31 -18.56 2.60 -10.25
N VAL A 32 -19.38 1.57 -10.09
CA VAL A 32 -20.33 1.42 -8.98
C VAL A 32 -20.09 0.10 -8.29
N LEU A 33 -20.35 0.06 -6.98
CA LEU A 33 -20.30 -1.16 -6.19
C LEU A 33 -21.71 -1.65 -5.90
N VAL A 34 -22.02 -2.88 -6.30
CA VAL A 34 -23.37 -3.43 -6.22
C VAL A 34 -23.36 -4.66 -5.33
N GLN A 35 -24.13 -4.62 -4.25
CA GLN A 35 -24.44 -5.79 -3.44
C GLN A 35 -25.42 -6.70 -4.20
N VAL A 36 -25.12 -7.99 -4.27
CA VAL A 36 -25.88 -9.00 -4.99
C VAL A 36 -26.16 -10.21 -4.09
N ASN A 37 -27.06 -11.10 -4.51
CA ASN A 37 -27.36 -12.31 -3.74
C ASN A 37 -26.26 -13.39 -3.87
N SER A 38 -25.67 -13.52 -5.06
CA SER A 38 -24.60 -14.46 -5.37
C SER A 38 -23.88 -14.07 -6.66
N GLU A 39 -22.84 -14.81 -7.05
CA GLU A 39 -22.15 -14.64 -8.33
C GLU A 39 -23.06 -14.90 -9.54
N GLU A 40 -24.08 -15.76 -9.37
CA GLU A 40 -25.06 -16.08 -10.43
C GLU A 40 -25.87 -14.85 -10.87
N SER A 41 -25.94 -13.82 -10.02
CA SER A 41 -26.59 -12.53 -10.37
C SER A 41 -25.87 -11.77 -11.48
N PHE A 42 -24.67 -12.20 -11.88
CA PHE A 42 -23.82 -11.49 -12.85
C PHE A 42 -24.53 -11.18 -14.17
N ASN A 43 -25.14 -12.20 -14.81
CA ASN A 43 -25.77 -12.03 -16.12
C ASN A 43 -26.96 -11.06 -16.08
N GLU A 44 -27.76 -11.14 -15.01
CA GLU A 44 -28.93 -10.29 -14.82
C GLU A 44 -28.51 -8.84 -14.51
N LEU A 45 -27.54 -8.67 -13.59
CA LEU A 45 -26.97 -7.37 -13.25
C LEU A 45 -26.33 -6.71 -14.48
N GLN A 46 -25.56 -7.44 -15.25
CA GLN A 46 -24.93 -6.91 -16.46
C GLN A 46 -25.95 -6.46 -17.50
N ALA A 47 -26.99 -7.28 -17.76
CA ALA A 47 -28.06 -6.93 -18.67
C ALA A 47 -28.81 -5.68 -18.20
N TYR A 48 -29.01 -5.53 -16.90
CA TYR A 48 -29.62 -4.33 -16.31
C TYR A 48 -28.71 -3.11 -16.43
N CYS A 49 -27.46 -3.20 -16.06
CA CYS A 49 -26.48 -2.11 -16.16
C CYS A 49 -26.29 -1.64 -17.61
N SER A 50 -26.32 -2.56 -18.58
CA SER A 50 -26.17 -2.26 -20.01
C SER A 50 -27.31 -1.38 -20.58
N GLN A 51 -28.42 -1.19 -19.86
CA GLN A 51 -29.48 -0.24 -20.24
C GLN A 51 -29.07 1.21 -19.99
N TYR A 52 -28.09 1.45 -19.11
CA TYR A 52 -27.65 2.78 -18.69
C TYR A 52 -26.32 3.19 -19.32
N GLY A 53 -25.52 2.23 -19.77
CA GLY A 53 -24.21 2.49 -20.38
C GLY A 53 -23.46 1.23 -20.74
N ASP A 54 -22.29 1.40 -21.37
CA ASP A 54 -21.45 0.28 -21.80
C ASP A 54 -20.58 -0.22 -20.63
N VAL A 55 -20.91 -1.40 -20.08
CA VAL A 55 -20.15 -2.05 -19.02
C VAL A 55 -18.85 -2.60 -19.58
N GLN A 56 -17.71 -2.19 -19.05
CA GLN A 56 -16.38 -2.62 -19.49
C GLN A 56 -15.87 -3.82 -18.72
N LYS A 57 -15.93 -3.78 -17.40
CA LYS A 57 -15.38 -4.81 -16.51
C LYS A 57 -16.31 -5.03 -15.32
N THR A 58 -16.36 -6.26 -14.84
CA THR A 58 -17.07 -6.62 -13.61
C THR A 58 -16.21 -7.58 -12.79
N TYR A 59 -16.08 -7.30 -11.50
CA TYR A 59 -15.32 -8.09 -10.53
C TYR A 59 -16.26 -8.51 -9.40
N HIS A 60 -16.32 -9.80 -9.10
CA HIS A 60 -17.07 -10.33 -7.97
C HIS A 60 -16.15 -10.60 -6.79
N PHE A 61 -16.63 -10.33 -5.59
CA PHE A 61 -15.97 -10.69 -4.35
C PHE A 61 -16.98 -10.93 -3.22
N VAL A 62 -16.52 -11.62 -2.17
CA VAL A 62 -17.32 -11.97 -1.00
C VAL A 62 -16.60 -11.45 0.24
N ILE A 63 -17.35 -10.83 1.13
CA ILE A 63 -16.92 -10.39 2.47
C ILE A 63 -17.98 -10.79 3.49
N SER A 64 -17.73 -10.52 4.77
CA SER A 64 -18.66 -10.88 5.85
C SER A 64 -20.08 -10.32 5.68
N THR A 65 -20.24 -9.18 5.00
CA THR A 65 -21.53 -8.51 4.76
C THR A 65 -22.26 -9.03 3.52
N GLY A 66 -21.67 -9.91 2.73
CA GLY A 66 -22.30 -10.56 1.59
C GLY A 66 -21.49 -10.56 0.30
N HIS A 67 -22.18 -10.75 -0.81
CA HIS A 67 -21.62 -10.76 -2.17
C HIS A 67 -21.70 -9.38 -2.80
N PHE A 68 -20.63 -8.98 -3.47
CA PHE A 68 -20.54 -7.68 -4.15
C PHE A 68 -19.97 -7.83 -5.56
N MET A 69 -20.38 -6.92 -6.44
CA MET A 69 -19.83 -6.76 -7.77
C MET A 69 -19.40 -5.31 -7.98
N LEU A 70 -18.10 -5.09 -8.29
CA LEU A 70 -17.61 -3.82 -8.78
C LEU A 70 -17.82 -3.78 -10.30
N VAL A 71 -18.68 -2.88 -10.75
CA VAL A 71 -19.05 -2.72 -12.16
C VAL A 71 -18.43 -1.43 -12.69
N GLU A 72 -17.53 -1.55 -13.69
CA GLU A 72 -16.90 -0.42 -14.37
C GLU A 72 -17.58 -0.16 -15.71
N PHE A 73 -18.03 1.07 -15.93
CA PHE A 73 -18.58 1.56 -17.20
C PHE A 73 -17.50 2.20 -18.08
N LEU A 74 -17.81 2.41 -19.34
CA LEU A 74 -16.94 3.12 -20.28
C LEU A 74 -16.80 4.60 -19.93
N LYS A 75 -17.88 5.24 -19.47
CA LYS A 75 -17.96 6.68 -19.20
C LYS A 75 -18.45 6.98 -17.79
N GLU A 76 -17.95 8.05 -17.19
CA GLU A 76 -18.44 8.56 -15.89
C GLU A 76 -19.92 9.00 -15.97
N SER A 77 -20.38 9.53 -17.14
CA SER A 77 -21.78 9.87 -17.38
C SER A 77 -22.76 8.72 -17.19
N ASP A 78 -22.29 7.49 -17.46
CA ASP A 78 -23.12 6.28 -17.34
C ASP A 78 -23.37 5.98 -15.86
N VAL A 79 -22.35 6.15 -15.01
CA VAL A 79 -22.49 6.07 -13.54
C VAL A 79 -23.48 7.10 -13.03
N ALA A 80 -23.39 8.36 -13.48
CA ALA A 80 -24.34 9.40 -13.09
C ALA A 80 -25.78 9.03 -13.49
N THR A 81 -25.97 8.40 -14.67
CA THR A 81 -27.27 7.92 -15.13
C THR A 81 -27.81 6.80 -14.25
N VAL A 82 -26.95 5.81 -13.87
CA VAL A 82 -27.33 4.74 -12.94
C VAL A 82 -27.77 5.32 -11.60
N LEU A 83 -26.98 6.22 -11.01
CA LEU A 83 -27.28 6.81 -9.70
C LEU A 83 -28.58 7.65 -9.74
N LYS A 84 -28.83 8.38 -10.82
CA LYS A 84 -30.07 9.17 -11.00
C LYS A 84 -31.32 8.27 -11.10
N ASN A 85 -31.18 7.07 -11.64
CA ASN A 85 -32.29 6.12 -11.79
C ASN A 85 -32.37 5.11 -10.62
N SER A 86 -31.50 5.23 -9.62
CA SER A 86 -31.56 4.41 -8.42
C SER A 86 -32.55 4.96 -7.41
N ASN A 87 -33.28 4.07 -6.74
CA ASN A 87 -34.23 4.45 -5.70
C ASN A 87 -33.55 4.51 -4.33
N HIS A 88 -34.00 5.43 -3.48
CA HIS A 88 -33.64 5.45 -2.08
C HIS A 88 -34.30 4.27 -1.32
N ILE A 89 -33.60 3.75 -0.31
CA ILE A 89 -34.23 2.84 0.65
C ILE A 89 -35.24 3.67 1.46
N SER A 90 -36.53 3.27 1.43
CA SER A 90 -37.55 3.89 2.26
C SER A 90 -37.26 3.60 3.74
N GLY A 91 -37.17 4.65 4.56
CA GLY A 91 -36.92 4.52 6.00
C GLY A 91 -36.45 5.83 6.63
N ALA A 92 -35.92 5.78 7.84
CA ALA A 92 -35.48 6.95 8.61
C ALA A 92 -34.12 7.52 8.18
N SER A 93 -33.52 7.05 7.08
CA SER A 93 -32.23 7.53 6.58
C SER A 93 -32.36 8.84 5.79
N ILE A 94 -31.35 9.68 5.90
CA ILE A 94 -31.26 10.92 5.11
C ILE A 94 -30.95 10.53 3.66
N PRO A 95 -31.75 10.96 2.66
CA PRO A 95 -31.49 10.68 1.26
C PRO A 95 -30.17 11.31 0.81
N THR A 96 -29.26 10.49 0.30
CA THR A 96 -28.00 10.93 -0.28
C THR A 96 -27.65 10.05 -1.47
N GLN A 97 -26.89 10.55 -2.42
CA GLN A 97 -26.37 9.74 -3.52
C GLN A 97 -25.12 9.00 -3.06
N SER A 98 -25.03 7.73 -3.45
CA SER A 98 -23.88 6.90 -3.14
C SER A 98 -23.61 5.94 -4.30
N PRO A 99 -22.34 5.66 -4.66
CA PRO A 99 -21.98 4.64 -5.65
C PRO A 99 -22.10 3.21 -5.11
N PHE A 100 -22.60 3.02 -3.88
CA PHE A 100 -22.95 1.73 -3.30
C PHE A 100 -24.42 1.44 -3.56
N LEU A 101 -24.70 0.36 -4.28
CA LEU A 101 -26.04 -0.01 -4.71
C LEU A 101 -26.38 -1.41 -4.20
N TRP A 102 -27.67 -1.72 -4.16
CA TRP A 102 -28.16 -3.07 -3.92
C TRP A 102 -29.04 -3.51 -5.10
N PHE A 103 -28.70 -4.66 -5.69
CA PHE A 103 -29.46 -5.22 -6.80
C PHE A 103 -30.60 -6.09 -6.28
N ARG A 104 -31.82 -5.63 -6.46
CA ARG A 104 -33.03 -6.38 -6.06
C ARG A 104 -33.37 -7.44 -7.11
N ALA A 105 -33.39 -8.71 -6.70
CA ALA A 105 -33.94 -9.76 -7.56
C ALA A 105 -35.44 -9.47 -7.83
N PRO A 106 -35.92 -9.71 -9.05
CA PRO A 106 -37.33 -9.51 -9.38
C PRO A 106 -38.22 -10.43 -8.54
N THR A 107 -39.26 -9.86 -7.93
CA THR A 107 -40.19 -10.57 -7.03
C THR A 107 -41.24 -11.43 -7.72
N SER A 108 -41.30 -11.46 -9.05
CA SER A 108 -42.26 -12.20 -9.82
C SER A 108 -41.64 -13.13 -10.84
N LYS A 109 -42.24 -14.32 -11.02
CA LYS A 109 -42.00 -15.27 -12.13
C LYS A 109 -42.42 -14.64 -13.46
N SER A 110 -42.00 -13.41 -13.80
CA SER A 110 -42.21 -12.84 -15.11
C SER A 110 -41.27 -13.54 -16.07
N THR A 111 -41.87 -14.34 -16.95
CA THR A 111 -41.37 -14.89 -18.21
C THR A 111 -39.86 -14.64 -18.43
N LYS A 112 -39.07 -15.71 -18.31
CA LYS A 112 -37.69 -15.79 -18.78
C LYS A 112 -37.60 -15.31 -20.22
N LYS A 113 -37.56 -13.98 -20.46
CA LYS A 113 -36.92 -13.48 -21.65
C LYS A 113 -35.49 -13.96 -21.55
N LYS A 114 -35.10 -14.92 -22.40
CA LYS A 114 -33.71 -15.32 -22.58
C LYS A 114 -32.95 -14.02 -22.87
N SER A 115 -32.29 -13.47 -21.82
CA SER A 115 -31.31 -12.41 -22.01
C SER A 115 -30.29 -12.99 -22.96
N GLN A 116 -30.09 -12.35 -24.12
CA GLN A 116 -28.98 -12.69 -24.99
C GLN A 116 -27.73 -12.68 -24.11
N ALA A 117 -27.08 -13.85 -24.00
CA ALA A 117 -25.88 -14.01 -23.23
C ALA A 117 -24.87 -12.96 -23.74
N SER A 118 -24.57 -11.97 -22.93
CA SER A 118 -23.53 -11.00 -23.28
C SER A 118 -22.20 -11.77 -23.37
N ASN A 119 -21.41 -11.54 -24.41
CA ASN A 119 -20.09 -12.15 -24.58
C ASN A 119 -19.07 -11.65 -23.52
N LYS A 120 -19.49 -10.81 -22.58
CA LYS A 120 -18.63 -10.23 -21.53
C LYS A 120 -18.52 -11.22 -20.37
N LYS A 121 -17.30 -11.45 -19.92
CA LYS A 121 -16.95 -12.42 -18.88
C LYS A 121 -16.75 -11.70 -17.54
N LEU A 122 -17.20 -12.34 -16.46
CA LEU A 122 -16.81 -11.96 -15.11
C LEU A 122 -15.29 -12.14 -14.97
N LEU A 123 -14.57 -11.08 -14.54
CA LEU A 123 -13.10 -11.09 -14.50
C LEU A 123 -12.56 -11.86 -13.30
N THR A 124 -13.27 -11.79 -12.16
CA THR A 124 -12.90 -12.55 -10.97
C THR A 124 -14.15 -13.14 -10.32
N VAL A 125 -13.99 -14.31 -9.72
CA VAL A 125 -14.95 -14.91 -8.80
C VAL A 125 -14.29 -14.91 -7.44
N ASN A 126 -14.94 -14.30 -6.43
CA ASN A 126 -14.42 -14.13 -5.09
C ASN A 126 -12.99 -13.55 -5.04
N GLY A 127 -12.78 -12.42 -5.71
CA GLY A 127 -11.46 -11.80 -5.90
C GLY A 127 -10.77 -11.28 -4.62
N LEU A 128 -11.42 -11.35 -3.44
CA LEU A 128 -10.85 -11.11 -2.12
C LEU A 128 -10.64 -12.41 -1.31
N SER A 129 -10.69 -13.57 -1.95
CA SER A 129 -10.30 -14.83 -1.31
C SER A 129 -8.77 -14.92 -1.25
N PHE A 130 -8.21 -14.69 -0.08
CA PHE A 130 -6.77 -14.72 0.14
C PHE A 130 -6.33 -16.11 0.59
N MET A 131 -5.14 -16.49 0.16
CA MET A 131 -4.52 -17.74 0.60
C MET A 131 -4.19 -17.65 2.09
N THR A 132 -4.52 -18.70 2.83
CA THR A 132 -4.08 -18.88 4.21
C THR A 132 -2.57 -19.10 4.29
N ASP A 133 -1.97 -18.89 5.45
CA ASP A 133 -0.53 -19.15 5.63
C ASP A 133 -0.16 -20.61 5.29
N ASN A 134 -1.06 -21.59 5.52
CA ASN A 134 -0.85 -22.99 5.17
C ASN A 134 -0.88 -23.22 3.65
N GLU A 135 -1.80 -22.58 2.93
CA GLU A 135 -1.88 -22.66 1.47
C GLU A 135 -0.66 -21.99 0.83
N VAL A 136 -0.23 -20.83 1.34
CA VAL A 136 1.02 -20.20 0.90
C VAL A 136 2.22 -21.11 1.15
N ASN A 137 2.34 -21.73 2.32
CA ASN A 137 3.42 -22.65 2.61
C ASN A 137 3.39 -23.87 1.66
N SER A 138 2.23 -24.44 1.38
CA SER A 138 2.07 -25.54 0.42
C SER A 138 2.47 -25.12 -0.99
N LEU A 139 2.09 -23.91 -1.41
CA LEU A 139 2.51 -23.34 -2.68
C LEU A 139 4.04 -23.20 -2.76
N LEU A 140 4.68 -22.68 -1.72
CA LEU A 140 6.14 -22.53 -1.68
C LEU A 140 6.89 -23.87 -1.68
N HIS A 141 6.30 -24.92 -1.08
CA HIS A 141 6.87 -26.27 -1.15
C HIS A 141 6.92 -26.83 -2.57
N SER A 142 5.99 -26.45 -3.45
CA SER A 142 5.93 -26.91 -4.83
C SER A 142 6.94 -26.25 -5.77
N ALA A 143 7.63 -25.20 -5.33
CA ALA A 143 8.61 -24.46 -6.12
C ALA A 143 9.81 -25.34 -6.53
N GLN A 144 10.45 -24.98 -7.63
CA GLN A 144 11.64 -25.69 -8.14
C GLN A 144 12.91 -25.27 -7.40
N ASP A 145 13.05 -23.97 -7.13
CA ASP A 145 14.18 -23.37 -6.43
C ASP A 145 13.74 -22.21 -5.51
N VAL A 146 14.70 -21.63 -4.78
CA VAL A 146 14.45 -20.54 -3.83
C VAL A 146 14.05 -19.23 -4.54
N ASN A 147 14.54 -18.98 -5.74
CA ASN A 147 14.14 -17.79 -6.50
C ASN A 147 12.66 -17.87 -6.88
N GLU A 148 12.21 -19.04 -7.29
CA GLU A 148 10.79 -19.27 -7.58
C GLU A 148 9.94 -19.17 -6.31
N GLN A 149 10.41 -19.68 -5.16
CA GLN A 149 9.71 -19.48 -3.87
C GLN A 149 9.49 -18.00 -3.56
N ILE A 150 10.51 -17.16 -3.73
CA ILE A 150 10.44 -15.71 -3.48
C ILE A 150 9.42 -15.06 -4.43
N LEU A 151 9.45 -15.42 -5.71
CA LEU A 151 8.49 -14.89 -6.70
C LEU A 151 7.06 -15.35 -6.45
N MET A 152 6.86 -16.63 -6.10
CA MET A 152 5.56 -17.18 -5.75
C MET A 152 4.98 -16.49 -4.51
N LEU A 153 5.80 -16.30 -3.45
CA LEU A 153 5.40 -15.57 -2.26
C LEU A 153 4.91 -14.16 -2.60
N TYR A 154 5.67 -13.43 -3.40
CA TYR A 154 5.31 -12.09 -3.82
C TYR A 154 3.97 -12.08 -4.58
N LYS A 155 3.84 -12.91 -5.63
CA LYS A 155 2.63 -13.00 -6.46
C LYS A 155 1.39 -13.43 -5.67
N ALA A 156 1.56 -14.34 -4.71
CA ALA A 156 0.45 -14.83 -3.87
C ALA A 156 -0.01 -13.83 -2.81
N THR A 157 0.83 -12.85 -2.42
CA THR A 157 0.56 -11.98 -1.27
C THR A 157 0.52 -10.49 -1.59
N CYS A 158 0.94 -10.05 -2.78
CA CYS A 158 0.82 -8.65 -3.20
C CYS A 158 -0.64 -8.28 -3.50
N LEU A 159 -0.97 -6.98 -3.44
CA LEU A 159 -2.28 -6.48 -3.81
C LEU A 159 -2.64 -6.89 -5.24
N ASN A 160 -3.83 -7.45 -5.42
CA ASN A 160 -4.36 -7.78 -6.73
C ASN A 160 -5.09 -6.58 -7.38
N GLU A 161 -5.48 -6.73 -8.63
CA GLU A 161 -6.15 -5.69 -9.41
C GLU A 161 -7.46 -5.21 -8.76
N LEU A 162 -8.27 -6.12 -8.22
CA LEU A 162 -9.52 -5.76 -7.55
C LEU A 162 -9.27 -4.97 -6.27
N GLU A 163 -8.30 -5.39 -5.45
CA GLU A 163 -7.96 -4.67 -4.22
C GLU A 163 -7.49 -3.24 -4.48
N ILE A 164 -6.69 -3.04 -5.53
CA ILE A 164 -6.25 -1.70 -5.95
C ILE A 164 -7.46 -0.86 -6.37
N ARG A 165 -8.38 -1.41 -7.18
CA ARG A 165 -9.59 -0.73 -7.62
C ARG A 165 -10.51 -0.34 -6.46
N LEU A 166 -10.71 -1.24 -5.50
CA LEU A 166 -11.54 -0.97 -4.31
C LEU A 166 -10.95 0.14 -3.44
N ARG A 167 -9.62 0.27 -3.37
CA ARG A 167 -8.96 1.37 -2.65
C ARG A 167 -9.22 2.73 -3.26
N TYR A 168 -9.09 2.85 -4.58
CA TYR A 168 -9.44 4.09 -5.29
C TYR A 168 -10.95 4.37 -5.28
N PHE A 169 -11.77 3.32 -5.35
CA PHE A 169 -13.22 3.44 -5.21
C PHE A 169 -13.62 3.97 -3.82
N THR A 170 -12.98 3.49 -2.76
CA THR A 170 -13.20 4.00 -1.39
C THR A 170 -12.79 5.47 -1.27
N ALA A 171 -11.66 5.87 -1.87
CA ALA A 171 -11.28 7.28 -1.94
C ALA A 171 -12.34 8.14 -2.64
N ARG A 172 -12.86 7.68 -3.79
CA ARG A 172 -13.94 8.37 -4.53
C ARG A 172 -15.21 8.48 -3.72
N GLN A 173 -15.57 7.48 -2.92
CA GLN A 173 -16.72 7.54 -2.02
C GLN A 173 -16.59 8.70 -1.02
N VAL A 174 -15.42 8.83 -0.39
CA VAL A 174 -15.15 9.95 0.54
C VAL A 174 -15.27 11.29 -0.17
N GLU A 175 -14.74 11.45 -1.39
CA GLU A 175 -14.92 12.66 -2.21
C GLU A 175 -16.39 12.98 -2.43
N LEU A 176 -17.20 12.01 -2.83
CA LEU A 176 -18.63 12.23 -3.12
C LEU A 176 -19.41 12.70 -1.88
N VAL A 177 -19.14 12.09 -0.72
CA VAL A 177 -19.80 12.48 0.53
C VAL A 177 -19.40 13.90 0.97
N LEU A 178 -18.13 14.25 0.79
CA LEU A 178 -17.61 15.54 1.22
C LEU A 178 -17.87 16.67 0.21
N SER A 179 -18.12 16.37 -1.06
CA SER A 179 -18.25 17.35 -2.15
C SER A 179 -19.40 18.34 -1.95
N GLY A 180 -20.45 17.96 -1.23
CA GLY A 180 -21.56 18.85 -0.88
C GLY A 180 -21.16 19.98 0.06
N LEU A 181 -20.15 19.78 0.92
CA LEU A 181 -19.64 20.78 1.84
C LEU A 181 -18.31 21.38 1.38
N PHE A 182 -17.51 20.62 0.69
CA PHE A 182 -16.19 20.99 0.18
C PHE A 182 -16.12 20.79 -1.35
N PRO A 183 -16.49 21.78 -2.17
CA PRO A 183 -16.65 21.60 -3.63
C PRO A 183 -15.40 21.13 -4.37
N ASN A 184 -14.21 21.49 -3.87
CA ASN A 184 -12.91 21.15 -4.48
C ASN A 184 -12.17 20.06 -3.68
N VAL A 185 -12.91 19.17 -3.05
CA VAL A 185 -12.31 18.05 -2.30
C VAL A 185 -11.64 17.06 -3.24
N ASN A 186 -10.44 16.64 -2.88
CA ASN A 186 -9.71 15.56 -3.55
C ASN A 186 -9.19 14.57 -2.50
N VAL A 187 -9.42 13.29 -2.72
CA VAL A 187 -8.98 12.22 -1.80
C VAL A 187 -8.16 11.23 -2.58
N ARG A 188 -6.94 10.98 -2.12
CA ARG A 188 -6.01 10.06 -2.80
C ARG A 188 -5.50 8.98 -1.86
N PRO A 189 -5.44 7.72 -2.31
CA PRO A 189 -4.66 6.69 -1.63
C PRO A 189 -3.17 7.03 -1.62
N PHE A 190 -2.48 6.67 -0.54
CA PHE A 190 -1.03 6.72 -0.44
C PHE A 190 -0.51 5.53 0.38
N GLY A 191 0.74 5.53 0.79
CA GLY A 191 1.33 4.48 1.61
C GLY A 191 1.51 3.17 0.83
N SER A 192 1.31 2.07 1.54
CA SER A 192 1.50 0.72 0.98
C SER A 192 0.54 0.43 -0.17
N SER A 193 -0.64 1.02 -0.18
CA SER A 193 -1.68 0.81 -1.19
C SER A 193 -1.24 1.18 -2.62
N VAL A 194 -0.27 2.08 -2.79
CA VAL A 194 0.13 2.61 -4.10
C VAL A 194 1.63 2.52 -4.38
N SER A 195 2.45 2.18 -3.39
CA SER A 195 3.91 2.14 -3.53
C SER A 195 4.47 0.85 -4.15
N GLY A 196 3.62 -0.14 -4.45
CA GLY A 196 4.04 -1.48 -4.89
C GLY A 196 4.44 -2.41 -3.75
N PHE A 197 4.50 -1.92 -2.50
CA PHE A 197 4.85 -2.69 -1.31
C PHE A 197 3.65 -3.12 -0.46
N GLY A 198 2.43 -2.94 -0.97
CA GLY A 198 1.20 -3.35 -0.29
C GLY A 198 0.96 -4.85 -0.39
N LYS A 199 0.71 -5.50 0.74
CA LYS A 199 0.24 -6.88 0.77
C LYS A 199 -1.29 -6.92 0.84
N GLN A 200 -1.87 -8.04 0.44
CA GLN A 200 -3.29 -8.32 0.59
C GLN A 200 -3.75 -8.07 2.03
N GLY A 201 -4.91 -7.40 2.16
CA GLY A 201 -5.49 -7.05 3.46
C GLY A 201 -4.72 -5.98 4.25
N CYS A 202 -3.82 -5.19 3.64
CA CYS A 202 -3.23 -4.04 4.32
C CYS A 202 -4.22 -2.88 4.41
N ASP A 203 -4.03 -2.02 5.41
CA ASP A 203 -4.82 -0.81 5.63
C ASP A 203 -4.76 0.13 4.42
N LEU A 204 -5.76 0.99 4.30
CA LEU A 204 -5.84 2.03 3.28
C LEU A 204 -5.53 3.39 3.89
N ASP A 205 -4.37 3.92 3.56
CA ASP A 205 -4.01 5.30 3.89
C ASP A 205 -4.59 6.26 2.86
N LEU A 206 -5.31 7.28 3.32
CA LEU A 206 -5.95 8.31 2.50
C LEU A 206 -5.47 9.70 2.90
N VAL A 207 -5.21 10.54 1.91
CA VAL A 207 -4.97 11.96 2.11
C VAL A 207 -6.11 12.77 1.50
N LEU A 208 -6.71 13.63 2.32
CA LEU A 208 -7.73 14.58 1.94
C LEU A 208 -7.08 15.94 1.66
N ARG A 209 -7.37 16.52 0.51
CA ARG A 209 -7.00 17.89 0.15
C ARG A 209 -8.25 18.71 -0.12
N LEU A 210 -8.26 19.90 0.43
CA LEU A 210 -9.26 20.92 0.14
C LEU A 210 -8.55 22.00 -0.69
N ASP A 211 -8.64 21.89 -2.02
CA ASP A 211 -8.01 22.85 -2.93
C ASP A 211 -8.73 24.20 -2.84
N GLN A 212 -8.20 25.08 -1.99
CA GLN A 212 -8.72 26.47 -1.85
C GLN A 212 -8.23 27.38 -2.99
N GLU A 213 -7.12 27.03 -3.63
CA GLU A 213 -6.45 27.92 -4.60
C GLU A 213 -7.24 28.18 -5.90
N LYS A 214 -8.13 27.28 -6.31
CA LYS A 214 -8.97 27.50 -7.51
C LYS A 214 -10.18 28.39 -7.29
N ALA A 215 -10.49 28.74 -6.05
CA ALA A 215 -11.65 29.56 -5.70
C ALA A 215 -11.32 31.06 -5.57
N GLN A 216 -10.06 31.44 -5.56
CA GLN A 216 -9.65 32.85 -5.53
C GLN A 216 -9.55 33.40 -6.94
N ASN A 217 -10.72 33.75 -7.48
CA ASN A 217 -10.79 34.65 -8.63
C ASN A 217 -10.49 36.05 -8.06
N GLU A 218 -9.25 36.51 -8.09
CA GLU A 218 -8.80 37.79 -7.54
C GLU A 218 -9.58 38.97 -8.14
N ASP A 219 -10.18 38.79 -9.34
CA ASP A 219 -11.02 39.75 -10.01
C ASP A 219 -12.50 39.75 -9.53
N SER A 220 -12.89 38.78 -8.68
CA SER A 220 -14.26 38.71 -8.18
C SER A 220 -14.51 39.74 -7.09
N ARG A 221 -15.55 40.56 -7.32
CA ARG A 221 -16.06 41.52 -6.30
C ARG A 221 -17.01 40.88 -5.29
N PHE A 222 -17.38 39.61 -5.47
CA PHE A 222 -18.23 38.88 -4.55
C PHE A 222 -17.43 38.02 -3.62
N VAL A 223 -17.66 38.12 -2.31
CA VAL A 223 -17.02 37.32 -1.25
C VAL A 223 -18.12 36.65 -0.43
N PHE A 224 -18.01 35.35 -0.24
CA PHE A 224 -18.98 34.60 0.56
C PHE A 224 -18.82 34.92 2.06
N HIS A 225 -19.95 35.08 2.73
CA HIS A 225 -19.99 35.07 4.18
C HIS A 225 -19.88 33.63 4.68
N THR A 226 -18.83 33.32 5.42
CA THR A 226 -18.66 32.04 6.05
C THR A 226 -18.86 32.12 7.56
N LYS A 227 -19.27 31.02 8.20
CA LYS A 227 -19.38 30.98 9.64
C LYS A 227 -17.99 31.07 10.26
N THR A 228 -17.73 32.11 11.04
CA THR A 228 -16.52 32.23 11.84
C THR A 228 -16.56 31.24 12.98
N THR A 229 -15.52 30.43 13.11
CA THR A 229 -15.39 29.50 14.25
C THR A 229 -14.80 30.21 15.45
N LEU A 230 -15.40 30.00 16.62
CA LEU A 230 -14.85 30.51 17.90
C LEU A 230 -13.46 29.94 18.12
N ASN A 231 -12.54 30.78 18.64
CA ASN A 231 -11.15 30.39 18.88
C ASN A 231 -11.08 29.57 20.17
N ASN A 232 -11.10 28.23 20.07
CA ASN A 232 -11.07 27.30 21.20
C ASN A 232 -9.73 26.53 21.32
N GLY A 233 -8.63 27.08 20.79
CA GLY A 233 -7.30 26.48 20.83
C GLY A 233 -7.04 25.35 19.85
N ARG A 234 -8.03 24.96 19.03
CA ARG A 234 -7.87 23.96 17.95
C ARG A 234 -7.40 24.61 16.67
N THR A 235 -6.53 23.91 15.93
CA THR A 235 -6.12 24.34 14.59
C THR A 235 -7.29 24.22 13.58
N ASN A 236 -7.20 24.94 12.48
CA ASN A 236 -8.21 24.83 11.41
C ASN A 236 -8.32 23.39 10.87
N THR A 237 -7.17 22.71 10.69
CA THR A 237 -7.12 21.31 10.26
C THR A 237 -7.86 20.40 11.24
N GLN A 238 -7.64 20.53 12.55
CA GLN A 238 -8.35 19.71 13.55
C GLN A 238 -9.87 19.92 13.49
N ARG A 239 -10.33 21.16 13.28
CA ARG A 239 -11.78 21.47 13.15
C ARG A 239 -12.38 20.88 11.88
N GLN A 240 -11.68 21.03 10.76
CA GLN A 240 -12.10 20.42 9.49
C GLN A 240 -12.17 18.92 9.60
N MET A 241 -11.14 18.27 10.19
CA MET A 241 -11.12 16.84 10.42
C MET A 241 -12.24 16.37 11.36
N GLU A 242 -12.61 17.18 12.36
CA GLU A 242 -13.75 16.86 13.24
C GLU A 242 -15.05 16.79 12.43
N VAL A 243 -15.32 17.79 11.59
CA VAL A 243 -16.48 17.83 10.68
C VAL A 243 -16.46 16.68 9.68
N VAL A 244 -15.31 16.42 9.06
CA VAL A 244 -15.13 15.29 8.13
C VAL A 244 -15.46 13.96 8.81
N GLY A 245 -14.97 13.75 10.04
CA GLY A 245 -15.29 12.53 10.79
C GLY A 245 -16.77 12.36 11.08
N ASP A 246 -17.49 13.46 11.39
CA ASP A 246 -18.94 13.42 11.59
C ASP A 246 -19.69 13.11 10.29
N LEU A 247 -19.26 13.70 9.17
CA LEU A 247 -19.85 13.42 7.85
C LEU A 247 -19.62 11.96 7.44
N LEU A 248 -18.43 11.42 7.66
CA LEU A 248 -18.14 10.00 7.37
C LEU A 248 -19.05 9.09 8.19
N GLN A 249 -19.18 9.36 9.48
CA GLN A 249 -19.99 8.54 10.38
C GLN A 249 -21.49 8.59 10.04
N LEU A 250 -22.02 9.76 9.65
CA LEU A 250 -23.45 9.98 9.45
C LEU A 250 -23.92 9.68 8.03
N PHE A 251 -23.09 9.92 7.01
CA PHE A 251 -23.52 9.91 5.61
C PHE A 251 -22.81 8.90 4.71
N THR A 252 -21.71 8.25 5.19
CA THR A 252 -20.96 7.31 4.34
C THR A 252 -21.50 5.88 4.52
N PRO A 253 -22.14 5.29 3.50
CA PRO A 253 -22.62 3.91 3.60
C PRO A 253 -21.48 2.93 3.88
N GLY A 254 -21.71 2.00 4.80
CA GLY A 254 -20.71 1.00 5.19
C GLY A 254 -19.53 1.54 6.02
N CYS A 255 -19.55 2.81 6.41
CA CYS A 255 -18.54 3.38 7.29
C CYS A 255 -18.86 3.07 8.77
N ALA A 256 -18.00 2.32 9.42
CA ALA A 256 -18.15 1.90 10.81
C ALA A 256 -16.91 2.24 11.65
N ASN A 257 -17.06 2.22 12.96
CA ASN A 257 -15.96 2.38 13.93
C ASN A 257 -15.14 3.67 13.77
N VAL A 258 -15.78 4.79 13.41
CA VAL A 258 -15.10 6.07 13.20
C VAL A 258 -14.44 6.56 14.47
N ARG A 259 -13.13 6.76 14.44
CA ARG A 259 -12.32 7.28 15.56
C ARG A 259 -11.49 8.47 15.09
N LYS A 260 -11.64 9.59 15.77
CA LYS A 260 -10.94 10.84 15.48
C LYS A 260 -9.71 10.97 16.39
N ILE A 261 -8.52 10.82 15.83
CA ILE A 261 -7.23 10.95 16.53
C ILE A 261 -6.61 12.29 16.13
N LEU A 262 -7.12 13.39 16.71
CA LEU A 262 -6.83 14.75 16.26
C LEU A 262 -5.64 15.40 16.99
N GLN A 263 -5.15 14.81 18.08
CA GLN A 263 -4.03 15.35 18.88
C GLN A 263 -2.66 14.81 18.44
N ALA A 264 -2.63 13.87 17.47
CA ALA A 264 -1.39 13.37 16.91
C ALA A 264 -0.66 14.46 16.09
N ARG A 265 0.66 14.29 15.88
CA ARG A 265 1.44 15.17 14.98
C ARG A 265 0.79 15.31 13.60
N VAL A 266 0.32 14.20 13.06
CA VAL A 266 -0.55 14.13 11.87
C VAL A 266 -1.93 13.71 12.37
N PRO A 267 -2.93 14.60 12.38
CA PRO A 267 -4.30 14.24 12.75
C PRO A 267 -4.86 13.22 11.75
N ILE A 268 -5.52 12.18 12.26
CA ILE A 268 -6.11 11.11 11.43
C ILE A 268 -7.52 10.77 11.89
N ILE A 269 -8.35 10.33 10.95
CA ILE A 269 -9.63 9.67 11.20
C ILE A 269 -9.46 8.22 10.78
N LYS A 270 -9.63 7.30 11.75
CA LYS A 270 -9.68 5.86 11.48
C LYS A 270 -11.11 5.41 11.35
N TYR A 271 -11.40 4.57 10.34
CA TYR A 271 -12.71 3.95 10.18
C TYR A 271 -12.57 2.61 9.44
N TYR A 272 -13.60 1.78 9.56
CA TYR A 272 -13.70 0.53 8.83
C TYR A 272 -14.78 0.66 7.74
N GLN A 273 -14.42 0.36 6.49
CA GLN A 273 -15.37 0.34 5.38
C GLN A 273 -15.87 -1.10 5.17
N GLU A 274 -17.08 -1.38 5.68
CA GLU A 274 -17.68 -2.72 5.73
C GLU A 274 -17.96 -3.34 4.36
N TYR A 275 -18.25 -2.51 3.32
CA TYR A 275 -18.61 -3.02 1.98
C TYR A 275 -17.40 -3.37 1.11
N VAL A 276 -16.20 -3.05 1.56
CA VAL A 276 -14.95 -3.42 0.89
C VAL A 276 -13.98 -4.16 1.81
N GLY A 277 -14.33 -4.27 3.10
CA GLY A 277 -13.53 -4.98 4.10
C GLY A 277 -12.19 -4.30 4.40
N LEU A 278 -12.13 -2.95 4.45
CA LEU A 278 -10.89 -2.19 4.60
C LEU A 278 -10.87 -1.33 5.87
N GLU A 279 -9.80 -1.45 6.65
CA GLU A 279 -9.41 -0.43 7.63
C GLU A 279 -8.85 0.78 6.88
N CYS A 280 -9.34 1.98 7.20
CA CYS A 280 -9.00 3.21 6.52
C CYS A 280 -8.46 4.26 7.50
N ASP A 281 -7.34 4.89 7.13
CA ASP A 281 -6.70 5.98 7.87
C ASP A 281 -6.72 7.25 7.00
N LEU A 282 -7.63 8.18 7.28
CA LEU A 282 -7.76 9.43 6.55
C LEU A 282 -7.01 10.55 7.26
N SER A 283 -6.06 11.18 6.58
CA SER A 283 -5.32 12.37 7.03
C SER A 283 -5.63 13.59 6.15
N MET A 284 -5.34 14.79 6.64
CA MET A 284 -5.32 16.02 5.83
C MET A 284 -3.86 16.51 5.72
N THR A 285 -3.52 17.09 4.56
CA THR A 285 -2.23 17.77 4.32
C THR A 285 -0.97 16.90 4.45
N ASN A 286 -1.07 15.57 4.58
CA ASN A 286 0.08 14.67 4.65
C ASN A 286 0.71 14.41 3.27
N LEU A 287 1.20 15.47 2.60
CA LEU A 287 1.80 15.35 1.27
C LEU A 287 3.15 14.65 1.30
N THR A 288 3.92 14.74 2.39
CA THR A 288 5.18 13.99 2.54
C THR A 288 4.95 12.48 2.47
N GLY A 289 3.82 11.98 3.02
CA GLY A 289 3.42 10.58 2.90
C GLY A 289 3.13 10.17 1.46
N VAL A 290 2.48 11.04 0.68
CA VAL A 290 2.21 10.81 -0.75
C VAL A 290 3.50 10.74 -1.54
N TYR A 291 4.39 11.74 -1.38
CA TYR A 291 5.68 11.76 -2.10
C TYR A 291 6.64 10.65 -1.66
N MET A 292 6.55 10.20 -0.40
CA MET A 292 7.26 9.00 0.05
C MET A 292 6.76 7.75 -0.67
N SER A 293 5.45 7.63 -0.86
CA SER A 293 4.85 6.50 -1.58
C SER A 293 5.27 6.49 -3.05
N GLU A 294 5.33 7.67 -3.67
CA GLU A 294 5.82 7.85 -5.03
C GLU A 294 7.30 7.46 -5.16
N MET A 295 8.16 7.93 -4.24
CA MET A 295 9.58 7.55 -4.21
C MET A 295 9.76 6.04 -4.09
N LEU A 296 9.01 5.39 -3.21
CA LEU A 296 9.04 3.94 -3.04
C LEU A 296 8.54 3.20 -4.29
N TYR A 297 7.49 3.70 -4.94
CA TYR A 297 6.99 3.16 -6.21
C TYR A 297 8.07 3.21 -7.30
N ILE A 298 8.76 4.34 -7.43
CA ILE A 298 9.86 4.50 -8.38
C ILE A 298 10.97 3.51 -8.07
N LEU A 299 11.47 3.47 -6.82
CA LEU A 299 12.54 2.56 -6.42
C LEU A 299 12.16 1.09 -6.62
N GLY A 300 10.91 0.71 -6.33
CA GLY A 300 10.38 -0.63 -6.58
C GLY A 300 10.24 -0.98 -8.07
N SER A 301 10.14 0.03 -8.95
CA SER A 301 9.99 -0.14 -10.40
C SER A 301 11.31 -0.16 -11.17
N ILE A 302 12.42 0.28 -10.56
CA ILE A 302 13.75 0.28 -11.20
C ILE A 302 14.23 -1.14 -11.49
N ASP A 303 14.01 -2.05 -10.54
CA ASP A 303 14.44 -3.46 -10.67
C ASP A 303 13.37 -4.41 -10.13
N ALA A 304 13.01 -5.40 -10.92
CA ALA A 304 11.95 -6.37 -10.61
C ALA A 304 12.22 -7.23 -9.33
N ARG A 305 13.47 -7.29 -8.86
CA ARG A 305 13.87 -8.02 -7.66
C ARG A 305 13.54 -7.29 -6.35
N VAL A 306 13.29 -5.98 -6.39
CA VAL A 306 13.08 -5.13 -5.20
C VAL A 306 11.84 -5.55 -4.42
N CYS A 307 10.68 -5.55 -5.07
CA CYS A 307 9.41 -5.87 -4.40
C CYS A 307 9.40 -7.31 -3.83
N PRO A 308 9.77 -8.35 -4.60
CA PRO A 308 9.83 -9.73 -4.07
C PRO A 308 10.75 -9.88 -2.84
N LEU A 309 11.91 -9.21 -2.86
CA LEU A 309 12.83 -9.23 -1.72
C LEU A 309 12.23 -8.56 -0.49
N VAL A 310 11.61 -7.38 -0.64
CA VAL A 310 10.92 -6.67 0.46
C VAL A 310 9.81 -7.54 1.07
N PHE A 311 9.01 -8.22 0.25
CA PHE A 311 7.94 -9.10 0.72
C PHE A 311 8.49 -10.29 1.51
N THR A 312 9.57 -10.90 1.03
CA THR A 312 10.23 -12.02 1.71
C THR A 312 10.78 -11.60 3.07
N ILE A 313 11.50 -10.48 3.14
CA ILE A 313 12.05 -9.95 4.40
C ILE A 313 10.94 -9.58 5.39
N ARG A 314 9.85 -8.98 4.93
CA ARG A 314 8.70 -8.65 5.80
C ARG A 314 7.98 -9.91 6.32
N LYS A 315 7.82 -10.94 5.48
CA LYS A 315 7.24 -12.23 5.89
C LYS A 315 8.12 -12.91 6.92
N TRP A 316 9.43 -12.95 6.68
CA TRP A 316 10.41 -13.45 7.66
C TRP A 316 10.33 -12.67 8.97
N ALA A 317 10.40 -11.34 8.94
CA ALA A 317 10.36 -10.52 10.15
C ALA A 317 9.05 -10.73 10.95
N LYS A 318 7.91 -10.92 10.27
CA LYS A 318 6.65 -11.29 10.90
C LYS A 318 6.74 -12.68 11.54
N SER A 319 7.30 -13.66 10.85
CA SER A 319 7.36 -15.06 11.33
C SER A 319 8.24 -15.21 12.57
N VAL A 320 9.33 -14.45 12.69
CA VAL A 320 10.18 -14.43 13.90
C VAL A 320 9.74 -13.39 14.95
N GLY A 321 8.60 -12.72 14.72
CA GLY A 321 7.98 -11.80 15.68
C GLY A 321 8.71 -10.46 15.87
N LEU A 322 9.50 -10.00 14.88
CA LEU A 322 10.15 -8.69 14.89
C LEU A 322 9.19 -7.55 14.57
N THR A 323 8.05 -7.85 13.95
CA THR A 323 7.00 -6.87 13.63
C THR A 323 5.71 -7.21 14.35
N ASN A 324 4.95 -6.19 14.73
CA ASN A 324 3.65 -6.35 15.40
C ASN A 324 2.64 -5.37 14.77
N PRO A 325 1.38 -5.77 14.55
CA PRO A 325 0.34 -4.86 14.06
C PRO A 325 -0.02 -3.74 15.06
N SER A 326 0.16 -3.99 16.37
CA SER A 326 -0.07 -2.96 17.39
C SER A 326 1.07 -1.95 17.44
N PRO A 327 0.79 -0.64 17.58
CA PRO A 327 1.83 0.37 17.79
C PRO A 327 2.71 0.05 18.99
N GLY A 328 4.04 0.24 18.87
CA GLY A 328 4.95 -0.07 19.95
C GLY A 328 6.43 0.09 19.58
N ARG A 329 7.27 -0.66 20.29
CA ARG A 329 8.75 -0.63 20.17
C ARG A 329 9.30 -1.48 19.01
N TRP A 330 8.44 -2.02 18.18
CA TRP A 330 8.76 -2.96 17.11
C TRP A 330 9.34 -2.26 15.89
N ILE A 331 10.07 -3.01 15.07
CA ILE A 331 10.50 -2.56 13.75
C ILE A 331 9.27 -2.51 12.84
N SER A 332 9.00 -1.35 12.23
CA SER A 332 7.88 -1.20 11.31
C SER A 332 8.18 -1.83 9.94
N ASN A 333 7.14 -2.23 9.21
CA ASN A 333 7.26 -2.67 7.82
C ASN A 333 7.88 -1.59 6.91
N PHE A 334 7.66 -0.31 7.23
CA PHE A 334 8.28 0.80 6.52
C PHE A 334 9.79 0.85 6.79
N SER A 335 10.22 0.75 8.05
CA SER A 335 11.65 0.64 8.40
C SER A 335 12.32 -0.54 7.71
N LEU A 336 11.70 -1.73 7.69
CA LEU A 336 12.23 -2.90 6.98
C LEU A 336 12.40 -2.65 5.48
N SER A 337 11.44 -1.94 4.84
CA SER A 337 11.56 -1.62 3.42
C SER A 337 12.74 -0.71 3.14
N LEU A 338 12.97 0.30 4.00
CA LEU A 338 14.14 1.19 3.88
C LEU A 338 15.45 0.46 4.14
N LEU A 339 15.48 -0.54 5.04
CA LEU A 339 16.64 -1.41 5.23
C LEU A 339 16.94 -2.21 3.96
N VAL A 340 15.93 -2.79 3.31
CA VAL A 340 16.12 -3.50 2.04
C VAL A 340 16.61 -2.57 0.93
N ILE A 341 15.99 -1.40 0.78
CA ILE A 341 16.40 -0.40 -0.21
C ILE A 341 17.85 0.03 0.02
N PHE A 342 18.22 0.36 1.27
CA PHE A 342 19.59 0.72 1.61
C PHE A 342 20.59 -0.37 1.26
N PHE A 343 20.26 -1.64 1.59
CA PHE A 343 21.07 -2.79 1.24
C PHE A 343 21.26 -2.91 -0.29
N LEU A 344 20.20 -2.71 -1.09
CA LEU A 344 20.26 -2.79 -2.55
C LEU A 344 21.03 -1.63 -3.21
N GLN A 345 21.26 -0.54 -2.48
CA GLN A 345 22.10 0.59 -2.91
C GLN A 345 23.60 0.38 -2.68
N GLN A 346 23.99 -0.69 -1.95
CA GLN A 346 25.40 -0.90 -1.61
C GLN A 346 26.18 -1.39 -2.83
N GLU A 347 27.29 -0.72 -3.10
CA GLU A 347 28.28 -1.18 -4.08
C GLU A 347 28.96 -2.46 -3.57
N ARG A 348 28.89 -3.51 -4.39
CA ARG A 348 29.46 -4.83 -4.10
C ARG A 348 30.18 -5.34 -5.34
N GLN A 349 30.73 -6.57 -5.25
CA GLN A 349 31.46 -7.18 -6.36
C GLN A 349 30.70 -7.17 -7.68
N ASN A 350 29.36 -7.36 -7.63
CA ASN A 350 28.47 -7.34 -8.81
C ASN A 350 27.76 -5.99 -9.01
N GLY A 351 28.18 -4.91 -8.32
CA GLY A 351 27.55 -3.60 -8.37
C GLY A 351 26.28 -3.48 -7.51
N ALA A 352 25.72 -2.28 -7.46
CA ALA A 352 24.46 -2.00 -6.77
C ALA A 352 23.24 -2.43 -7.62
N VAL A 353 22.12 -2.77 -6.95
CA VAL A 353 20.83 -3.07 -7.60
C VAL A 353 20.00 -1.79 -7.77
N LEU A 354 20.11 -0.86 -6.82
CA LEU A 354 19.37 0.41 -6.84
C LEU A 354 20.35 1.60 -6.83
N PRO A 355 19.97 2.70 -7.50
CA PRO A 355 20.72 3.94 -7.38
C PRO A 355 20.51 4.57 -5.99
N LYS A 356 21.42 5.45 -5.59
CA LYS A 356 21.20 6.33 -4.44
C LYS A 356 20.07 7.30 -4.76
N VAL A 357 19.22 7.63 -3.77
CA VAL A 357 18.12 8.61 -3.97
C VAL A 357 18.67 9.96 -4.40
N LYS A 358 19.90 10.31 -4.00
CA LYS A 358 20.59 11.50 -4.49
C LYS A 358 20.67 11.56 -6.02
N HIS A 359 20.86 10.44 -6.71
CA HIS A 359 20.84 10.40 -8.19
C HIS A 359 19.47 10.79 -8.76
N LEU A 360 18.37 10.37 -8.10
CA LEU A 360 17.03 10.82 -8.50
C LEU A 360 16.84 12.32 -8.27
N ILE A 361 17.38 12.86 -7.18
CA ILE A 361 17.31 14.29 -6.85
C ILE A 361 18.14 15.11 -7.85
N ASP A 362 19.38 14.69 -8.13
CA ASP A 362 20.31 15.43 -9.01
C ASP A 362 19.85 15.43 -10.48
N ASN A 363 19.02 14.48 -10.90
CA ASN A 363 18.47 14.37 -12.27
C ASN A 363 17.02 14.86 -12.39
N ALA A 364 16.45 15.47 -11.35
CA ALA A 364 15.11 16.02 -11.37
C ALA A 364 15.01 17.26 -12.26
N GLY A 365 13.99 17.30 -13.12
CA GLY A 365 13.66 18.46 -13.94
C GLY A 365 12.79 19.49 -13.21
N LYS A 366 12.45 20.58 -13.90
CA LYS A 366 11.55 21.62 -13.35
C LYS A 366 10.16 21.07 -13.06
N GLU A 367 9.68 20.15 -13.87
CA GLU A 367 8.39 19.45 -13.73
C GLU A 367 8.33 18.55 -12.50
N ASP A 368 9.50 18.10 -12.01
CA ASP A 368 9.60 17.24 -10.82
C ASP A 368 9.60 18.01 -9.51
N CYS A 369 9.66 19.35 -9.57
CA CYS A 369 9.74 20.21 -8.40
C CYS A 369 8.45 20.09 -7.57
N ARG A 370 8.56 19.69 -6.31
CA ARG A 370 7.47 19.62 -5.35
C ARG A 370 7.95 20.11 -3.98
N ILE A 371 7.22 21.08 -3.46
CA ILE A 371 7.46 21.62 -2.11
C ILE A 371 6.11 21.55 -1.39
N THR A 372 6.09 21.00 -0.18
CA THR A 372 4.87 20.94 0.64
C THR A 372 4.56 22.30 1.26
N GLU A 373 3.36 22.45 1.81
CA GLU A 373 2.95 23.65 2.55
C GLU A 373 3.87 23.92 3.76
N ASP A 374 4.44 22.87 4.35
CA ASP A 374 5.44 22.96 5.44
C ASP A 374 6.87 23.22 4.93
N HIS A 375 7.04 23.65 3.66
CA HIS A 375 8.32 23.93 3.00
C HIS A 375 9.27 22.72 2.92
N ILE A 376 8.75 21.49 2.98
CA ILE A 376 9.56 20.28 2.79
C ILE A 376 9.78 20.06 1.30
N ASN A 377 11.06 19.97 0.91
CA ASN A 377 11.43 19.70 -0.48
C ASN A 377 11.30 18.19 -0.80
N CYS A 378 10.39 17.87 -1.71
CA CYS A 378 10.10 16.51 -2.19
C CYS A 378 10.45 16.36 -3.68
N THR A 379 11.46 17.08 -4.16
CA THR A 379 11.90 17.09 -5.55
C THR A 379 12.82 15.90 -5.82
N PHE A 380 12.45 15.05 -6.77
CA PHE A 380 13.23 13.92 -7.30
C PHE A 380 12.66 13.53 -8.67
N LEU A 381 13.47 12.88 -9.51
CA LEU A 381 13.08 12.41 -10.84
C LEU A 381 11.88 11.46 -10.76
N ARG A 382 10.82 11.76 -11.53
CA ARG A 382 9.54 11.02 -11.51
C ARG A 382 9.36 10.08 -12.70
N ASP A 383 9.96 10.39 -13.84
CA ASP A 383 9.90 9.51 -15.02
C ASP A 383 11.25 8.83 -15.26
N ILE A 384 11.30 7.52 -14.99
CA ILE A 384 12.50 6.70 -15.14
C ILE A 384 12.58 5.97 -16.49
N ASN A 385 11.76 6.32 -17.48
CA ASN A 385 11.79 5.68 -18.80
C ASN A 385 13.12 5.88 -19.54
N ASN A 386 13.87 6.93 -19.22
CA ASN A 386 15.21 7.17 -19.77
C ASN A 386 16.26 6.41 -18.95
N GLN A 387 16.50 5.14 -19.28
CA GLN A 387 17.39 4.22 -18.54
C GLN A 387 18.89 4.54 -18.66
N GLN A 388 19.30 5.54 -19.43
CA GLN A 388 20.73 5.93 -19.55
C GLN A 388 21.27 6.65 -18.30
N ILE A 389 20.39 6.95 -17.34
CA ILE A 389 20.73 7.73 -16.14
C ILE A 389 21.55 6.92 -15.12
N TRP A 390 21.39 5.60 -15.07
CA TRP A 390 22.13 4.72 -14.15
C TRP A 390 22.70 3.49 -14.85
N ASN A 391 23.99 3.25 -14.59
CA ASN A 391 24.69 2.06 -15.04
C ASN A 391 24.61 0.96 -13.97
N LEU A 392 23.42 0.31 -13.86
CA LEU A 392 23.17 -0.75 -12.89
C LEU A 392 23.33 -2.10 -13.59
N ASN A 393 24.45 -2.79 -13.31
CA ASN A 393 24.80 -4.05 -13.95
C ASN A 393 24.76 -5.24 -12.99
N ASN A 394 24.03 -5.13 -11.87
CA ASN A 394 23.95 -6.20 -10.89
C ASN A 394 23.23 -7.44 -11.45
N THR A 395 23.86 -8.59 -11.39
CA THR A 395 23.37 -9.88 -11.90
C THR A 395 23.00 -10.88 -10.82
N ASP A 396 23.04 -10.48 -9.54
CA ASP A 396 22.70 -11.37 -8.42
C ASP A 396 21.25 -11.87 -8.55
N THR A 397 21.04 -13.14 -8.25
CA THR A 397 19.71 -13.73 -8.16
C THR A 397 18.98 -13.24 -6.88
N LEU A 398 17.67 -13.45 -6.80
CA LEU A 398 16.88 -13.13 -5.59
C LEU A 398 17.41 -13.89 -4.36
N TYR A 399 17.80 -15.14 -4.54
CA TYR A 399 18.39 -15.94 -3.46
C TYR A 399 19.73 -15.38 -2.98
N GLU A 400 20.62 -15.02 -3.90
CA GLU A 400 21.91 -14.40 -3.55
C GLU A 400 21.72 -13.06 -2.85
N LEU A 401 20.74 -12.23 -3.32
CA LEU A 401 20.41 -10.98 -2.64
C LEU A 401 19.83 -11.21 -1.23
N LEU A 402 19.00 -12.23 -1.04
CA LEU A 402 18.47 -12.60 0.27
C LEU A 402 19.58 -13.01 1.24
N MET A 403 20.49 -13.88 0.81
CA MET A 403 21.64 -14.31 1.60
C MET A 403 22.52 -13.10 1.98
N LYS A 404 22.88 -12.29 0.98
CA LYS A 404 23.72 -11.09 1.18
C LYS A 404 23.04 -10.04 2.07
N PHE A 405 21.70 -9.95 2.09
CA PHE A 405 20.96 -9.08 2.99
C PHE A 405 21.17 -9.49 4.45
N PHE A 406 21.01 -10.79 4.76
CA PHE A 406 21.20 -11.29 6.11
C PHE A 406 22.66 -11.17 6.56
N ASP A 407 23.61 -11.51 5.70
CA ASP A 407 25.04 -11.35 5.98
C ASP A 407 25.41 -9.89 6.27
N PHE A 408 24.94 -8.95 5.44
CA PHE A 408 25.19 -7.51 5.59
C PHE A 408 24.72 -6.98 6.94
N TYR A 409 23.48 -7.28 7.35
CA TYR A 409 22.95 -6.79 8.62
C TYR A 409 23.43 -7.57 9.84
N SER A 410 23.96 -8.77 9.68
CA SER A 410 24.59 -9.54 10.76
C SER A 410 25.80 -8.82 11.35
N THR A 411 26.53 -8.07 10.52
CA THR A 411 27.76 -7.36 10.84
C THR A 411 27.57 -5.84 10.96
N PHE A 412 26.39 -5.31 10.62
CA PHE A 412 26.14 -3.86 10.62
C PHE A 412 26.17 -3.28 12.04
N ASP A 413 26.96 -2.20 12.22
CA ASP A 413 27.06 -1.52 13.49
C ASP A 413 25.99 -0.44 13.66
N PHE A 414 24.84 -0.85 14.20
CA PHE A 414 23.73 0.06 14.54
C PHE A 414 24.06 1.01 15.69
N ASN A 415 25.11 0.76 16.48
CA ASN A 415 25.46 1.64 17.60
C ASN A 415 26.09 2.94 17.12
N SER A 416 26.99 2.86 16.16
CA SER A 416 27.78 4.00 15.68
C SER A 416 27.16 4.64 14.43
N HIS A 417 26.37 3.91 13.63
CA HIS A 417 25.95 4.37 12.32
C HIS A 417 24.44 4.48 12.16
N ALA A 418 24.05 5.53 11.46
CA ALA A 418 22.72 5.74 10.89
C ALA A 418 22.72 5.37 9.39
N ILE A 419 21.55 4.99 8.91
CA ILE A 419 21.30 4.62 7.50
C ILE A 419 20.76 5.80 6.75
N SER A 420 21.39 6.16 5.61
CA SER A 420 20.93 7.20 4.70
C SER A 420 20.69 6.64 3.30
N ILE A 421 19.45 6.39 2.92
CA ILE A 421 19.11 5.98 1.54
C ILE A 421 19.28 7.11 0.53
N ILE A 422 19.27 8.39 0.97
CA ILE A 422 19.57 9.52 0.10
C ILE A 422 21.01 9.39 -0.43
N LYS A 423 21.96 9.20 0.49
CA LYS A 423 23.39 9.11 0.17
C LYS A 423 23.80 7.69 -0.24
N GLY A 424 22.99 6.68 0.06
CA GLY A 424 23.32 5.25 -0.12
C GLY A 424 24.52 4.81 0.70
N ILE A 425 24.78 5.44 1.84
CA ILE A 425 25.90 5.12 2.75
C ILE A 425 25.46 5.22 4.21
N GLN A 426 26.22 4.53 5.06
CA GLN A 426 26.15 4.72 6.50
C GLN A 426 26.78 6.06 6.89
N VAL A 427 26.17 6.75 7.85
CA VAL A 427 26.65 8.03 8.37
C VAL A 427 26.68 7.99 9.91
N SER A 428 27.42 8.90 10.54
CA SER A 428 27.44 9.01 12.00
C SER A 428 26.02 9.31 12.52
N LYS A 429 25.63 8.67 13.62
CA LYS A 429 24.31 8.87 14.23
C LYS A 429 24.21 10.28 14.84
N PRO A 430 23.07 10.95 14.61
CA PRO A 430 22.81 12.25 15.24
C PRO A 430 22.52 12.16 16.74
N ASP A 431 22.03 11.02 17.22
CA ASP A 431 21.64 10.78 18.61
C ASP A 431 21.91 9.32 19.04
N HIS A 432 21.56 8.98 20.27
CA HIS A 432 21.76 7.66 20.86
C HIS A 432 20.62 6.66 20.58
N SER A 433 19.73 6.92 19.61
CA SER A 433 18.68 5.95 19.22
C SER A 433 19.29 4.58 18.88
N PRO A 434 18.74 3.47 19.36
CA PRO A 434 19.29 2.13 19.10
C PRO A 434 19.42 1.80 17.61
N MET A 435 18.41 2.19 16.82
CA MET A 435 18.41 2.12 15.36
C MET A 435 18.08 3.50 14.79
N TYR A 436 18.83 3.96 13.80
CA TYR A 436 18.60 5.26 13.18
C TYR A 436 18.52 5.11 11.66
N ILE A 437 17.33 5.29 11.12
CA ILE A 437 17.06 5.31 9.67
C ILE A 437 16.59 6.73 9.34
N ILE A 438 17.40 7.47 8.58
CA ILE A 438 17.09 8.85 8.19
C ILE A 438 15.90 8.84 7.24
N ASN A 439 14.87 9.64 7.56
CA ASN A 439 13.75 9.83 6.66
C ASN A 439 14.24 10.56 5.38
N PRO A 440 14.03 9.97 4.19
CA PRO A 440 14.59 10.54 2.95
C PRO A 440 13.97 11.88 2.52
N LEU A 441 12.78 12.23 2.98
CA LEU A 441 12.14 13.52 2.69
C LEU A 441 12.28 14.53 3.84
N GLU A 442 12.39 14.05 5.07
CA GLU A 442 12.56 14.85 6.28
C GLU A 442 13.82 14.38 7.04
N PRO A 443 15.03 14.75 6.62
CA PRO A 443 16.28 14.19 7.16
C PRO A 443 16.51 14.38 8.67
N GLN A 444 15.78 15.30 9.30
CA GLN A 444 15.78 15.52 10.75
C GLN A 444 15.01 14.44 11.52
N LEU A 445 14.26 13.57 10.82
CA LEU A 445 13.46 12.54 11.46
C LEU A 445 14.11 11.18 11.36
N ASN A 446 14.08 10.44 12.48
CA ASN A 446 14.40 9.03 12.53
C ASN A 446 13.11 8.19 12.27
N VAL A 447 13.08 7.42 11.18
CA VAL A 447 11.96 6.52 10.85
C VAL A 447 11.80 5.42 11.90
N SER A 448 12.90 4.99 12.51
CA SER A 448 12.95 3.91 13.52
C SER A 448 13.03 4.41 14.96
N LYS A 449 12.62 5.66 15.25
CA LYS A 449 12.75 6.29 16.58
C LYS A 449 12.09 5.52 17.73
N ASN A 450 11.06 4.72 17.42
CA ASN A 450 10.34 3.96 18.44
C ASN A 450 10.96 2.57 18.71
N VAL A 451 11.93 2.12 17.89
CA VAL A 451 12.57 0.82 18.03
C VAL A 451 13.46 0.84 19.28
N SER A 452 13.20 -0.10 20.20
CA SER A 452 13.99 -0.19 21.44
C SER A 452 15.36 -0.85 21.19
N TYR A 453 16.23 -0.76 22.19
CA TYR A 453 17.53 -1.42 22.17
C TYR A 453 17.36 -2.95 22.07
N GLU A 454 16.46 -3.52 22.84
CA GLU A 454 16.19 -4.96 22.85
C GLU A 454 15.73 -5.45 21.49
N GLU A 455 14.83 -4.72 20.81
CA GLU A 455 14.36 -5.07 19.47
C GLU A 455 15.46 -4.90 18.41
N THR A 456 16.36 -3.94 18.56
CA THR A 456 17.54 -3.81 17.69
C THR A 456 18.49 -4.99 17.87
N GLN A 457 18.76 -5.43 19.11
CA GLN A 457 19.60 -6.60 19.38
C GLN A 457 18.91 -7.88 18.86
N ARG A 458 17.59 -8.03 19.08
CA ARG A 458 16.82 -9.13 18.57
C ARG A 458 16.88 -9.20 17.04
N PHE A 459 16.76 -8.08 16.34
CA PHE A 459 16.93 -8.03 14.89
C PHE A 459 18.30 -8.58 14.45
N LYS A 460 19.39 -8.17 15.11
CA LYS A 460 20.76 -8.69 14.81
C LYS A 460 20.88 -10.19 15.02
N ILE A 461 20.25 -10.72 16.07
CA ILE A 461 20.25 -12.17 16.37
C ILE A 461 19.49 -12.92 15.30
N GLU A 462 18.27 -12.49 14.97
CA GLU A 462 17.42 -13.17 14.00
C GLU A 462 17.99 -13.11 12.57
N VAL A 463 18.65 -12.01 12.20
CA VAL A 463 19.37 -11.88 10.93
C VAL A 463 20.51 -12.91 10.83
N ARG A 464 21.30 -13.10 11.90
CA ARG A 464 22.37 -14.13 11.94
C ARG A 464 21.80 -15.54 11.87
N ASN A 465 20.71 -15.79 12.60
CA ASN A 465 20.02 -17.07 12.56
C ASN A 465 19.54 -17.39 11.15
N ALA A 466 18.92 -16.42 10.46
CA ALA A 466 18.45 -16.60 9.10
C ALA A 466 19.59 -16.85 8.10
N SER A 467 20.72 -16.13 8.22
CA SER A 467 21.92 -16.38 7.40
C SER A 467 22.41 -17.80 7.60
N TRP A 468 22.62 -18.22 8.84
CA TRP A 468 23.09 -19.56 9.16
C TRP A 468 22.16 -20.69 8.70
N ILE A 469 20.83 -20.50 8.86
CA ILE A 469 19.84 -21.48 8.40
C ILE A 469 19.93 -21.64 6.89
N LEU A 470 19.93 -20.54 6.13
CA LEU A 470 20.00 -20.59 4.66
C LEU A 470 21.30 -21.19 4.15
N GLU A 471 22.45 -20.89 4.76
CA GLU A 471 23.74 -21.52 4.45
C GLU A 471 23.72 -23.03 4.70
N SER A 472 23.18 -23.44 5.86
CA SER A 472 23.12 -24.86 6.24
C SER A 472 22.22 -25.71 5.35
N VAL A 473 21.24 -25.10 4.69
CA VAL A 473 20.33 -25.79 3.77
C VAL A 473 20.89 -25.81 2.34
N ALA A 474 21.74 -24.85 1.97
CA ALA A 474 22.38 -24.80 0.65
C ALA A 474 23.34 -25.97 0.40
N ASP A 475 23.98 -26.49 1.47
CA ASP A 475 25.01 -27.52 1.40
C ASP A 475 24.45 -28.97 1.45
N ARG A 476 23.14 -29.18 1.59
CA ARG A 476 22.54 -30.51 1.74
C ARG A 476 21.64 -30.83 0.56
N ASP A 477 21.61 -32.13 0.16
CA ASP A 477 20.52 -32.65 -0.67
C ASP A 477 19.18 -32.30 -0.05
N VAL A 478 18.41 -31.47 -0.74
CA VAL A 478 17.16 -30.88 -0.21
C VAL A 478 16.17 -32.02 0.07
N ASP A 479 16.02 -32.40 1.34
CA ASP A 479 14.89 -33.22 1.78
C ASP A 479 13.58 -32.43 1.67
N ARG A 480 12.91 -32.58 0.55
CA ARG A 480 11.62 -31.88 0.24
C ARG A 480 10.47 -32.25 1.19
N ASN A 481 10.67 -33.21 2.08
CA ASN A 481 9.71 -33.53 3.15
C ASN A 481 9.84 -32.59 4.34
N LYS A 482 10.88 -31.77 4.40
CA LYS A 482 11.13 -30.75 5.43
C LYS A 482 11.01 -29.34 4.83
N PRO A 483 10.77 -28.32 5.68
CA PRO A 483 10.85 -26.93 5.23
C PRO A 483 12.23 -26.63 4.61
N TRP A 484 12.25 -26.15 3.40
CA TRP A 484 13.45 -25.82 2.65
C TRP A 484 13.40 -24.41 2.05
N GLY A 485 14.54 -23.84 1.67
CA GLY A 485 14.64 -22.51 1.12
C GLY A 485 14.10 -21.45 2.09
N ILE A 486 13.24 -20.52 1.63
CA ILE A 486 12.66 -19.48 2.50
C ILE A 486 11.71 -20.05 3.56
N LEU A 487 11.14 -21.24 3.37
CA LEU A 487 10.29 -21.87 4.38
C LEU A 487 11.08 -22.24 5.64
N SER A 488 12.37 -22.56 5.51
CA SER A 488 13.21 -22.90 6.66
C SER A 488 13.38 -21.73 7.62
N ILE A 489 13.43 -20.49 7.11
CA ILE A 489 13.52 -19.28 7.94
C ILE A 489 12.15 -18.78 8.44
N PHE A 490 11.04 -19.27 7.89
CA PHE A 490 9.69 -18.90 8.33
C PHE A 490 9.16 -19.81 9.44
N GLN A 491 9.57 -21.08 9.47
CA GLN A 491 9.01 -22.12 10.36
C GLN A 491 9.91 -22.48 11.55
N ASN A 492 11.17 -22.09 11.53
CA ASN A 492 12.10 -22.39 12.63
C ASN A 492 11.95 -21.41 13.81
N HIS A 493 10.84 -21.54 14.54
CA HIS A 493 10.57 -20.75 15.75
C HIS A 493 11.21 -21.27 17.04
N GLN A 494 12.03 -22.27 16.99
CA GLN A 494 12.85 -22.59 18.16
C GLN A 494 14.04 -21.63 18.19
N SER A 495 13.83 -20.46 18.80
CA SER A 495 14.94 -19.61 19.25
C SER A 495 15.75 -20.40 20.28
N THR A 496 16.75 -21.13 19.81
CA THR A 496 17.69 -21.87 20.64
C THR A 496 18.64 -20.94 21.40
N LEU A 497 18.58 -19.64 21.15
CA LEU A 497 19.31 -18.64 21.90
C LEU A 497 18.37 -17.92 22.87
N LYS A 498 18.23 -18.47 24.08
CA LYS A 498 17.85 -17.65 25.26
C LYS A 498 18.87 -16.54 25.35
N ILE A 499 18.44 -15.27 25.24
CA ILE A 499 19.30 -14.14 25.57
C ILE A 499 19.84 -14.41 26.98
N PRO A 500 21.14 -14.56 27.16
CA PRO A 500 21.68 -14.80 28.50
C PRO A 500 21.26 -13.63 29.41
N ASN A 501 20.71 -13.93 30.57
CA ASN A 501 20.19 -12.93 31.52
C ASN A 501 21.25 -11.89 31.94
N PHE A 502 22.55 -12.13 31.72
CA PHE A 502 23.59 -11.17 32.02
C PHE A 502 23.61 -9.95 31.06
N LEU A 503 23.06 -10.07 29.83
CA LEU A 503 22.94 -8.94 28.91
C LEU A 503 21.74 -8.03 29.26
N LEU A 504 20.81 -8.50 30.08
CA LEU A 504 19.65 -7.72 30.57
C LEU A 504 19.97 -6.90 31.84
N ASN A 505 21.12 -7.14 32.47
CA ASN A 505 21.44 -6.54 33.79
C ASN A 505 22.55 -5.49 33.75
N GLN A 506 23.03 -5.03 32.58
CA GLN A 506 24.14 -4.05 32.52
C GLN A 506 23.73 -2.58 32.52
N ASP A 507 22.46 -2.24 32.59
CA ASP A 507 22.02 -0.84 32.69
C ASP A 507 20.87 -0.69 33.70
N LYS A 508 21.22 -0.77 35.01
CA LYS A 508 20.50 -0.05 36.04
C LYS A 508 21.48 0.93 36.66
N PRO A 509 21.14 2.25 36.66
CA PRO A 509 21.99 3.26 37.28
C PRO A 509 22.11 3.08 38.80
#